data_dbf78982591592518e1ece2d9e327e2a
#
_entry.id   dbf78982591592518e1ece2d9e327e2a
#
_cell.length_a   1.000
_cell.length_b   1.000
_cell.length_c   1.000
_cell.angle_alpha   90.00
_cell.angle_beta   90.00
_cell.angle_gamma   90.00
#
_symmetry.space_group_name_H-M   'P 1'
#
loop_
_entity.id
_entity.type
_entity.pdbx_description
1 polymer ?
#
loop_
_entity_poly.entity_id
_entity_poly.type
_entity_poly.pdbx_seq_one_letter_code
_entity_poly.pdbx_strand_id
1 'polypeptide(L)'
;LSIIWVITVRMVAELAGNRIWDTLLVAGSPLLIVHAFTNWDIPSIFFAVAAMLAARNRRFWLAGVLIGLGTAFKLWPIFLLGAYLTVALRKRELAPFGRMLAAAVVSWLAVNVPVYLRNPDAWGEFNRLNTDRGWEWTTIYAVISRITGWTGFDSGEGAPVILNAVTLVLFLLGCLAVLVLGLKAPQTPRIAELVVLIVGFFLIFNKVWSPQYSLWFVIPAVLALPHWRLLLTWMTVDMMVWPVLMWHMMGADNMGVPGWFLNVVIIARDAFIIAIMVLVVQQILGRRRDKVRDAHNGHDPLLSLPSEWKEPLPIDAPSAPTEPAFDTEPAKV
;
A
#
# COMPACT_ATOMS: atom_id res chain seq x y z
N LEU A 1 8.81 19.13 5.05
CA LEU A 1 8.51 17.84 4.37
C LEU A 1 9.77 17.23 3.77
N SER A 2 10.64 17.98 3.06
CA SER A 2 11.84 17.45 2.40
C SER A 2 12.79 16.72 3.36
N ILE A 3 13.07 17.28 4.54
CA ILE A 3 13.92 16.64 5.55
C ILE A 3 13.30 15.31 6.01
N ILE A 4 12.00 15.31 6.27
CA ILE A 4 11.25 14.10 6.66
C ILE A 4 11.37 13.03 5.57
N TRP A 5 11.28 13.44 4.28
CA TRP A 5 11.44 12.50 3.17
C TRP A 5 12.84 11.91 3.08
N VAL A 6 13.87 12.72 3.23
CA VAL A 6 15.27 12.22 3.22
C VAL A 6 15.49 11.20 4.33
N ILE A 7 14.96 11.47 5.54
CA ILE A 7 15.02 10.50 6.65
C ILE A 7 14.22 9.23 6.30
N THR A 8 13.05 9.37 5.67
CA THR A 8 12.25 8.24 5.22
C THR A 8 13.00 7.37 4.22
N VAL A 9 13.61 7.97 3.21
CA VAL A 9 14.43 7.25 2.22
C VAL A 9 15.59 6.49 2.89
N ARG A 10 16.26 7.10 3.86
CA ARG A 10 17.31 6.42 4.64
C ARG A 10 16.75 5.19 5.38
N MET A 11 15.60 5.33 6.05
CA MET A 11 14.96 4.20 6.73
C MET A 11 14.54 3.09 5.74
N VAL A 12 14.05 3.47 4.54
CA VAL A 12 13.75 2.50 3.49
C VAL A 12 15.01 1.78 3.02
N ALA A 13 16.14 2.48 2.90
CA ALA A 13 17.43 1.85 2.56
C ALA A 13 17.85 0.81 3.60
N GLU A 14 17.62 1.11 4.88
CA GLU A 14 17.86 0.14 5.96
C GLU A 14 16.92 -1.07 5.85
N LEU A 15 15.65 -0.87 5.52
CA LEU A 15 14.66 -1.95 5.34
C LEU A 15 14.91 -2.77 4.07
N ALA A 16 15.43 -2.15 3.01
CA ALA A 16 15.79 -2.84 1.77
C ALA A 16 17.01 -3.77 1.93
N GLY A 17 17.85 -3.54 2.95
CA GLY A 17 18.97 -4.39 3.31
C GLY A 17 19.94 -4.64 2.15
N ASN A 18 20.13 -5.91 1.77
CA ASN A 18 21.02 -6.31 0.67
C ASN A 18 20.56 -5.79 -0.71
N ARG A 19 19.35 -5.23 -0.80
CA ARG A 19 18.78 -4.62 -2.01
C ARG A 19 18.73 -3.08 -1.93
N ILE A 20 19.69 -2.46 -1.30
CA ILE A 20 19.74 -1.02 -1.05
C ILE A 20 19.50 -0.15 -2.29
N TRP A 21 19.93 -0.60 -3.48
CA TRP A 21 19.76 0.13 -4.74
C TRP A 21 18.29 0.27 -5.17
N ASP A 22 17.40 -0.63 -4.71
CA ASP A 22 15.97 -0.49 -5.00
C ASP A 22 15.36 0.76 -4.35
N THR A 23 16.00 1.31 -3.34
CA THR A 23 15.62 2.57 -2.68
C THR A 23 15.65 3.76 -3.64
N LEU A 24 16.40 3.69 -4.74
CA LEU A 24 16.38 4.73 -5.77
C LEU A 24 15.00 4.89 -6.41
N LEU A 25 14.21 3.81 -6.49
CA LEU A 25 12.81 3.88 -6.95
C LEU A 25 11.92 4.70 -6.01
N VAL A 26 12.27 4.75 -4.72
CA VAL A 26 11.56 5.57 -3.74
C VAL A 26 12.07 7.01 -3.77
N ALA A 27 13.39 7.19 -3.77
CA ALA A 27 14.01 8.52 -3.72
C ALA A 27 13.72 9.35 -4.97
N GLY A 28 13.76 8.70 -6.14
CA GLY A 28 13.50 9.32 -7.46
C GLY A 28 12.11 9.02 -8.03
N SER A 29 11.13 8.65 -7.19
CA SER A 29 9.77 8.31 -7.64
C SER A 29 9.14 9.48 -8.42
N PRO A 30 8.67 9.25 -9.65
CA PRO A 30 7.89 10.25 -10.38
C PRO A 30 6.67 10.77 -9.60
N LEU A 31 6.00 9.89 -8.85
CA LEU A 31 4.87 10.26 -7.99
C LEU A 31 5.26 11.25 -6.90
N LEU A 32 6.47 11.11 -6.35
CA LEU A 32 6.98 12.04 -5.35
C LEU A 32 7.15 13.45 -5.93
N ILE A 33 7.70 13.55 -7.14
CA ILE A 33 7.92 14.86 -7.81
C ILE A 33 6.61 15.64 -7.89
N VAL A 34 5.51 14.95 -8.22
CA VAL A 34 4.20 15.59 -8.39
C VAL A 34 3.48 15.80 -7.05
N HIS A 35 3.60 14.87 -6.10
CA HIS A 35 2.72 14.82 -4.93
C HIS A 35 3.39 15.11 -3.58
N ALA A 36 4.71 15.31 -3.52
CA ALA A 36 5.42 15.51 -2.24
C ALA A 36 4.87 16.66 -1.38
N PHE A 37 4.34 17.68 -2.01
CA PHE A 37 3.88 18.90 -1.33
C PHE A 37 2.39 19.21 -1.53
N THR A 38 1.63 18.29 -2.15
CA THR A 38 0.20 18.50 -2.39
C THR A 38 -0.64 18.35 -1.13
N ASN A 39 -0.19 17.54 -0.17
CA ASN A 39 -0.90 17.29 1.09
C ASN A 39 0.08 16.76 2.18
N TRP A 40 -0.47 16.36 3.33
CA TRP A 40 0.25 15.88 4.52
C TRP A 40 0.55 14.36 4.47
N ASP A 41 0.73 13.77 3.29
CA ASP A 41 0.98 12.34 3.15
C ASP A 41 2.40 11.94 3.60
N ILE A 42 3.40 12.80 3.37
CA ILE A 42 4.81 12.54 3.73
C ILE A 42 5.01 12.23 5.22
N PRO A 43 4.46 13.00 6.19
CA PRO A 43 4.56 12.64 7.60
C PRO A 43 3.93 11.28 7.92
N SER A 44 2.79 10.96 7.32
CA SER A 44 2.14 9.66 7.52
C SER A 44 2.99 8.50 7.00
N ILE A 45 3.60 8.67 5.82
CA ILE A 45 4.54 7.69 5.23
C ILE A 45 5.77 7.51 6.11
N PHE A 46 6.34 8.61 6.62
CA PHE A 46 7.45 8.57 7.56
C PHE A 46 7.13 7.71 8.79
N PHE A 47 5.99 7.95 9.44
CA PHE A 47 5.59 7.17 10.61
C PHE A 47 5.38 5.69 10.29
N ALA A 48 4.80 5.37 9.13
CA ALA A 48 4.62 3.99 8.71
C ALA A 48 5.95 3.27 8.46
N VAL A 49 6.90 3.91 7.80
CA VAL A 49 8.24 3.35 7.55
C VAL A 49 9.02 3.21 8.85
N ALA A 50 8.95 4.22 9.72
CA ALA A 50 9.57 4.16 11.05
C ALA A 50 8.97 3.03 11.90
N ALA A 51 7.66 2.77 11.79
CA ALA A 51 7.00 1.67 12.47
C ALA A 51 7.49 0.31 11.96
N MET A 52 7.64 0.14 10.64
CA MET A 52 8.23 -1.09 10.06
C MET A 52 9.65 -1.29 10.55
N LEU A 53 10.46 -0.24 10.61
CA LEU A 53 11.83 -0.29 11.11
C LEU A 53 11.89 -0.64 12.61
N ALA A 54 11.00 -0.05 13.41
CA ALA A 54 10.88 -0.36 14.84
C ALA A 54 10.46 -1.83 15.08
N ALA A 55 9.51 -2.34 14.29
CA ALA A 55 9.05 -3.72 14.36
C ALA A 55 10.16 -4.72 13.98
N ARG A 56 10.93 -4.45 12.90
CA ARG A 56 12.14 -5.24 12.55
C ARG A 56 13.10 -5.34 13.71
N ASN A 57 13.33 -4.22 14.41
CA ASN A 57 14.21 -4.14 15.56
C ASN A 57 13.57 -4.67 16.87
N ARG A 58 12.48 -5.44 16.77
CA ARG A 58 11.75 -6.05 17.91
C ARG A 58 11.18 -5.01 18.91
N ARG A 59 11.11 -3.73 18.55
CA ARG A 59 10.55 -2.63 19.37
C ARG A 59 9.06 -2.48 19.12
N PHE A 60 8.26 -3.50 19.45
CA PHE A 60 6.84 -3.58 19.08
C PHE A 60 5.99 -2.46 19.70
N TRP A 61 6.29 -2.01 20.93
CA TRP A 61 5.62 -0.84 21.52
C TRP A 61 5.86 0.42 20.70
N LEU A 62 7.12 0.69 20.34
CA LEU A 62 7.46 1.85 19.51
C LEU A 62 6.80 1.76 18.12
N ALA A 63 6.79 0.57 17.52
CA ALA A 63 6.11 0.36 16.25
C ALA A 63 4.62 0.72 16.36
N GLY A 64 3.94 0.30 17.42
CA GLY A 64 2.56 0.65 17.68
C GLY A 64 2.35 2.15 17.86
N VAL A 65 3.18 2.82 18.69
CA VAL A 65 3.10 4.28 18.88
C VAL A 65 3.20 5.00 17.53
N LEU A 66 4.16 4.59 16.69
CA LEU A 66 4.37 5.21 15.37
C LEU A 66 3.19 4.93 14.41
N ILE A 67 2.58 3.74 14.45
CA ILE A 67 1.36 3.45 13.68
C ILE A 67 0.22 4.36 14.14
N GLY A 68 -0.03 4.50 15.44
CA GLY A 68 -1.10 5.34 15.96
C GLY A 68 -0.91 6.82 15.62
N LEU A 69 0.31 7.36 15.77
CA LEU A 69 0.63 8.72 15.36
C LEU A 69 0.47 8.91 13.84
N GLY A 70 0.98 7.98 13.03
CA GLY A 70 0.81 8.03 11.59
C GLY A 70 -0.64 7.98 11.14
N THR A 71 -1.47 7.16 11.82
CA THR A 71 -2.92 7.07 11.59
C THR A 71 -3.65 8.36 11.96
N ALA A 72 -3.16 9.11 12.95
CA ALA A 72 -3.71 10.43 13.28
C ALA A 72 -3.42 11.48 12.18
N PHE A 73 -2.38 11.32 11.37
CA PHE A 73 -2.13 12.14 10.17
C PHE A 73 -3.00 11.71 8.99
N LYS A 74 -3.02 10.40 8.70
CA LYS A 74 -3.74 9.78 7.57
C LYS A 74 -4.08 8.34 7.92
N LEU A 75 -5.22 7.85 7.44
CA LEU A 75 -5.76 6.53 7.79
C LEU A 75 -4.79 5.36 7.49
N TRP A 76 -4.04 5.41 6.38
CA TRP A 76 -3.38 4.23 5.81
C TRP A 76 -2.35 3.50 6.71
N PRO A 77 -1.59 4.15 7.65
CA PRO A 77 -0.67 3.41 8.51
C PRO A 77 -1.32 2.32 9.38
N ILE A 78 -2.64 2.44 9.66
CA ILE A 78 -3.38 1.39 10.37
C ILE A 78 -3.40 0.06 9.59
N PHE A 79 -3.25 0.10 8.27
CA PHE A 79 -3.24 -1.10 7.41
C PHE A 79 -2.03 -2.00 7.69
N LEU A 80 -0.95 -1.45 8.26
CA LEU A 80 0.18 -2.23 8.75
C LEU A 80 -0.26 -3.25 9.81
N LEU A 81 -1.23 -2.90 10.67
CA LEU A 81 -1.75 -3.83 11.67
C LEU A 81 -2.37 -5.07 11.03
N GLY A 82 -3.03 -4.95 9.87
CA GLY A 82 -3.56 -6.09 9.13
C GLY A 82 -2.46 -7.05 8.65
N ALA A 83 -1.35 -6.52 8.15
CA ALA A 83 -0.21 -7.31 7.72
C ALA A 83 0.48 -8.02 8.91
N TYR A 84 0.73 -7.29 9.99
CA TYR A 84 1.33 -7.87 11.20
C TYR A 84 0.40 -8.87 11.90
N LEU A 85 -0.92 -8.64 11.91
CA LEU A 85 -1.90 -9.60 12.42
C LEU A 85 -1.83 -10.92 11.64
N THR A 86 -1.81 -10.83 10.31
CA THR A 86 -1.73 -12.02 9.43
C THR A 86 -0.50 -12.87 9.77
N VAL A 87 0.67 -12.23 9.92
CA VAL A 87 1.91 -12.93 10.27
C VAL A 87 1.86 -13.48 11.70
N ALA A 88 1.33 -12.70 12.66
CA ALA A 88 1.20 -13.12 14.05
C ALA A 88 0.29 -14.35 14.21
N LEU A 89 -0.83 -14.37 13.49
CA LEU A 89 -1.74 -15.54 13.45
C LEU A 89 -1.06 -16.75 12.80
N ARG A 90 -0.35 -16.54 11.68
CA ARG A 90 0.37 -17.60 10.96
C ARG A 90 1.45 -18.23 11.83
N LYS A 91 2.23 -17.43 12.54
CA LYS A 91 3.32 -17.88 13.42
C LYS A 91 2.85 -18.26 14.83
N ARG A 92 1.58 -18.01 15.17
CA ARG A 92 1.00 -18.16 16.52
C ARG A 92 1.73 -17.31 17.59
N GLU A 93 2.26 -16.18 17.19
CA GLU A 93 3.00 -15.22 18.04
C GLU A 93 2.18 -13.94 18.25
N LEU A 94 1.10 -14.02 19.04
CA LEU A 94 0.16 -12.89 19.23
C LEU A 94 0.68 -11.81 20.18
N ALA A 95 1.60 -12.13 21.10
CA ALA A 95 2.06 -11.17 22.11
C ALA A 95 2.77 -9.93 21.51
N PRO A 96 3.67 -10.05 20.52
CA PRO A 96 4.25 -8.90 19.83
C PRO A 96 3.20 -8.03 19.14
N PHE A 97 2.23 -8.65 18.46
CA PHE A 97 1.12 -7.94 17.81
C PHE A 97 0.22 -7.23 18.85
N GLY A 98 -0.13 -7.89 19.95
CA GLY A 98 -0.93 -7.29 21.02
C GLY A 98 -0.29 -6.03 21.61
N ARG A 99 1.04 -6.04 21.83
CA ARG A 99 1.80 -4.87 22.27
C ARG A 99 1.74 -3.73 21.22
N MET A 100 1.91 -4.06 19.94
CA MET A 100 1.83 -3.10 18.84
C MET A 100 0.43 -2.49 18.75
N LEU A 101 -0.62 -3.31 18.80
CA LEU A 101 -2.01 -2.86 18.73
C LEU A 101 -2.36 -1.95 19.93
N ALA A 102 -2.03 -2.38 21.15
CA ALA A 102 -2.30 -1.60 22.36
C ALA A 102 -1.62 -0.22 22.28
N ALA A 103 -0.34 -0.17 21.89
CA ALA A 103 0.39 1.08 21.76
C ALA A 103 -0.18 1.97 20.62
N ALA A 104 -0.64 1.38 19.51
CA ALA A 104 -1.26 2.13 18.42
C ALA A 104 -2.58 2.77 18.86
N VAL A 105 -3.42 2.02 19.58
CA VAL A 105 -4.67 2.55 20.13
C VAL A 105 -4.39 3.67 21.13
N VAL A 106 -3.49 3.45 22.09
CA VAL A 106 -3.17 4.47 23.12
C VAL A 106 -2.62 5.74 22.48
N SER A 107 -1.68 5.64 21.54
CA SER A 107 -1.10 6.82 20.90
C SER A 107 -2.10 7.56 20.02
N TRP A 108 -2.97 6.84 19.31
CA TRP A 108 -4.05 7.45 18.51
C TRP A 108 -5.05 8.19 19.45
N LEU A 109 -5.46 7.55 20.54
CA LEU A 109 -6.35 8.17 21.54
C LEU A 109 -5.69 9.39 22.18
N ALA A 110 -4.40 9.35 22.50
CA ALA A 110 -3.67 10.48 23.08
C ALA A 110 -3.70 11.73 22.18
N VAL A 111 -3.77 11.57 20.86
CA VAL A 111 -3.94 12.69 19.92
C VAL A 111 -5.40 13.10 19.78
N ASN A 112 -6.32 12.13 19.63
CA ASN A 112 -7.70 12.41 19.26
C ASN A 112 -8.60 12.81 20.44
N VAL A 113 -8.42 12.21 21.63
CA VAL A 113 -9.26 12.49 22.81
C VAL A 113 -9.19 13.96 23.23
N PRO A 114 -8.01 14.62 23.32
CA PRO A 114 -7.96 16.05 23.65
C PRO A 114 -8.70 16.93 22.66
N VAL A 115 -8.63 16.61 21.36
CA VAL A 115 -9.34 17.34 20.30
C VAL A 115 -10.86 17.13 20.45
N TYR A 116 -11.29 15.89 20.64
CA TYR A 116 -12.70 15.56 20.85
C TYR A 116 -13.28 16.26 22.07
N LEU A 117 -12.58 16.23 23.20
CA LEU A 117 -13.03 16.90 24.44
C LEU A 117 -13.09 18.43 24.31
N ARG A 118 -12.23 19.00 23.45
CA ARG A 118 -12.21 20.45 23.20
C ARG A 118 -13.32 20.90 22.26
N ASN A 119 -13.57 20.14 21.20
CA ASN A 119 -14.57 20.45 20.19
C ASN A 119 -15.00 19.16 19.45
N PRO A 120 -16.06 18.48 19.92
CA PRO A 120 -16.58 17.25 19.32
C PRO A 120 -17.00 17.43 17.86
N ASP A 121 -17.62 18.57 17.52
CA ASP A 121 -18.11 18.84 16.17
C ASP A 121 -16.94 18.98 15.18
N ALA A 122 -15.90 19.75 15.55
CA ALA A 122 -14.70 19.87 14.72
C ALA A 122 -13.97 18.53 14.56
N TRP A 123 -13.94 17.68 15.59
CA TRP A 123 -13.37 16.34 15.49
C TRP A 123 -14.22 15.44 14.59
N GLY A 124 -15.54 15.54 14.66
CA GLY A 124 -16.49 14.77 13.85
C GLY A 124 -16.50 15.17 12.37
N GLU A 125 -16.06 16.39 12.04
CA GLU A 125 -16.16 16.98 10.69
C GLU A 125 -15.47 16.13 9.61
N PHE A 126 -14.32 15.53 9.93
CA PHE A 126 -13.63 14.60 9.02
C PHE A 126 -14.52 13.41 8.65
N ASN A 127 -15.18 12.80 9.64
CA ASN A 127 -16.07 11.67 9.42
C ASN A 127 -17.31 12.09 8.64
N ARG A 128 -17.91 13.25 8.99
CA ARG A 128 -19.07 13.82 8.29
C ARG A 128 -18.74 14.05 6.81
N LEU A 129 -17.66 14.77 6.51
CA LEU A 129 -17.23 15.04 5.13
C LEU A 129 -16.96 13.76 4.33
N ASN A 130 -16.34 12.76 4.93
CA ASN A 130 -16.08 11.49 4.24
C ASN A 130 -17.36 10.65 4.06
N THR A 131 -18.32 10.74 4.97
CA THR A 131 -19.60 10.05 4.86
C THR A 131 -20.48 10.67 3.78
N ASP A 132 -20.54 12.01 3.73
CA ASP A 132 -21.45 12.76 2.86
C ASP A 132 -20.96 12.85 1.41
N ARG A 133 -19.66 12.72 1.17
CA ARG A 133 -19.11 12.84 -0.20
C ARG A 133 -19.40 11.59 -1.05
N GLY A 134 -19.68 11.82 -2.32
CA GLY A 134 -19.73 10.79 -3.35
C GLY A 134 -18.35 10.27 -3.75
N TRP A 135 -18.27 9.61 -4.91
CA TRP A 135 -16.98 9.20 -5.46
C TRP A 135 -16.18 10.36 -6.02
N GLU A 136 -14.84 10.28 -5.88
CA GLU A 136 -13.93 11.24 -6.51
C GLU A 136 -13.72 10.95 -7.99
N TRP A 137 -13.32 12.00 -8.71
CA TRP A 137 -13.11 12.01 -10.18
C TRP A 137 -12.15 10.95 -10.70
N THR A 138 -11.22 10.49 -9.86
CA THR A 138 -10.13 9.56 -10.23
C THR A 138 -10.39 8.13 -9.78
N THR A 139 -11.61 7.80 -9.36
CA THR A 139 -12.01 6.45 -8.97
C THR A 139 -12.59 5.66 -10.13
N ILE A 140 -12.61 4.34 -10.00
CA ILE A 140 -13.28 3.46 -10.97
C ILE A 140 -14.78 3.76 -11.09
N TYR A 141 -15.43 4.21 -10.01
CA TYR A 141 -16.83 4.62 -10.02
C TYR A 141 -17.07 5.80 -10.95
N ALA A 142 -16.18 6.80 -10.92
CA ALA A 142 -16.25 7.96 -11.81
C ALA A 142 -15.99 7.57 -13.27
N VAL A 143 -15.09 6.61 -13.53
CA VAL A 143 -14.84 6.06 -14.87
C VAL A 143 -16.11 5.38 -15.40
N ILE A 144 -16.73 4.50 -14.62
CA ILE A 144 -17.97 3.82 -14.98
C ILE A 144 -19.06 4.85 -15.27
N SER A 145 -19.25 5.82 -14.37
CA SER A 145 -20.23 6.89 -14.55
C SER A 145 -20.03 7.67 -15.86
N ARG A 146 -18.79 8.08 -16.17
CA ARG A 146 -18.49 8.82 -17.42
C ARG A 146 -18.69 7.99 -18.70
N ILE A 147 -18.48 6.67 -18.63
CA ILE A 147 -18.65 5.79 -19.81
C ILE A 147 -20.10 5.41 -20.04
N THR A 148 -20.83 5.11 -18.96
CA THR A 148 -22.17 4.50 -19.05
C THR A 148 -23.32 5.46 -18.77
N GLY A 149 -23.02 6.66 -18.24
CA GLY A 149 -24.04 7.58 -17.71
C GLY A 149 -24.64 7.13 -16.37
N TRP A 150 -24.05 6.12 -15.72
CA TRP A 150 -24.50 5.64 -14.42
C TRP A 150 -24.40 6.73 -13.34
N THR A 151 -25.51 6.98 -12.64
CA THR A 151 -25.64 8.06 -11.65
C THR A 151 -25.29 7.64 -10.22
N GLY A 152 -24.96 6.38 -10.00
CA GLY A 152 -24.57 5.85 -8.69
C GLY A 152 -25.53 4.81 -8.13
N PHE A 153 -25.21 4.33 -6.94
CA PHE A 153 -26.06 3.39 -6.19
C PHE A 153 -27.19 4.11 -5.45
N ASP A 154 -26.96 5.37 -5.10
CA ASP A 154 -27.87 6.18 -4.27
C ASP A 154 -28.61 7.18 -5.18
N SER A 155 -29.92 7.20 -5.09
CA SER A 155 -30.82 7.99 -5.96
C SER A 155 -31.44 9.22 -5.27
N GLY A 156 -30.95 9.56 -4.04
CA GLY A 156 -31.52 10.63 -3.22
C GLY A 156 -30.57 11.76 -2.90
N GLU A 157 -31.09 12.83 -2.32
CA GLU A 157 -30.28 13.87 -1.67
C GLU A 157 -29.75 13.33 -0.33
N GLY A 158 -28.49 13.61 -0.03
CA GLY A 158 -27.84 13.25 1.23
C GLY A 158 -26.62 12.36 1.08
N ALA A 159 -26.20 11.75 2.19
CA ALA A 159 -25.04 10.86 2.22
C ALA A 159 -25.26 9.63 1.34
N PRO A 160 -24.28 9.24 0.50
CA PRO A 160 -24.37 8.04 -0.35
C PRO A 160 -24.17 6.77 0.49
N VAL A 161 -25.22 6.31 1.15
CA VAL A 161 -25.20 5.21 2.12
C VAL A 161 -24.81 3.89 1.47
N ILE A 162 -25.37 3.59 0.28
CA ILE A 162 -25.09 2.33 -0.42
C ILE A 162 -23.66 2.35 -0.94
N LEU A 163 -23.18 3.44 -1.52
CA LEU A 163 -21.78 3.57 -1.94
C LEU A 163 -20.81 3.38 -0.76
N ASN A 164 -21.12 4.00 0.39
CA ASN A 164 -20.33 3.83 1.61
C ASN A 164 -20.25 2.37 2.05
N ALA A 165 -21.39 1.68 2.06
CA ALA A 165 -21.45 0.26 2.42
C ALA A 165 -20.71 -0.61 1.40
N VAL A 166 -20.91 -0.40 0.11
CA VAL A 166 -20.23 -1.16 -0.97
C VAL A 166 -18.71 -1.02 -0.86
N THR A 167 -18.20 0.19 -0.75
CA THR A 167 -16.76 0.42 -0.66
C THR A 167 -16.15 -0.23 0.59
N LEU A 168 -16.82 -0.13 1.74
CA LEU A 168 -16.38 -0.76 2.98
C LEU A 168 -16.38 -2.30 2.87
N VAL A 169 -17.48 -2.87 2.38
CA VAL A 169 -17.61 -4.33 2.23
C VAL A 169 -16.56 -4.88 1.26
N LEU A 170 -16.35 -4.24 0.11
CA LEU A 170 -15.33 -4.68 -0.85
C LEU A 170 -13.92 -4.59 -0.25
N PHE A 171 -13.61 -3.53 0.49
CA PHE A 171 -12.33 -3.42 1.18
C PHE A 171 -12.14 -4.51 2.25
N LEU A 172 -13.17 -4.77 3.09
CA LEU A 172 -13.11 -5.82 4.11
C LEU A 172 -13.00 -7.22 3.50
N LEU A 173 -13.66 -7.49 2.39
CA LEU A 173 -13.49 -8.73 1.62
C LEU A 173 -12.06 -8.86 1.07
N GLY A 174 -11.48 -7.75 0.60
CA GLY A 174 -10.08 -7.70 0.20
C GLY A 174 -9.14 -8.02 1.37
N CYS A 175 -9.35 -7.42 2.54
CA CYS A 175 -8.58 -7.71 3.75
C CYS A 175 -8.73 -9.17 4.19
N LEU A 176 -9.94 -9.74 4.13
CA LEU A 176 -10.18 -11.14 4.41
C LEU A 176 -9.46 -12.07 3.41
N ALA A 177 -9.48 -11.73 2.13
CA ALA A 177 -8.76 -12.48 1.10
C ALA A 177 -7.24 -12.47 1.37
N VAL A 178 -6.66 -11.32 1.76
CA VAL A 178 -5.26 -11.21 2.15
C VAL A 178 -4.95 -12.05 3.39
N LEU A 179 -5.81 -12.02 4.40
CA LEU A 179 -5.67 -12.84 5.59
C LEU A 179 -5.68 -14.33 5.24
N VAL A 180 -6.69 -14.79 4.47
CA VAL A 180 -6.80 -16.18 4.05
C VAL A 180 -5.59 -16.61 3.21
N LEU A 181 -5.16 -15.79 2.27
CA LEU A 181 -3.95 -16.01 1.48
C LEU A 181 -2.74 -16.16 2.40
N GLY A 182 -2.55 -15.24 3.35
CA GLY A 182 -1.42 -15.24 4.27
C GLY A 182 -1.39 -16.47 5.18
N LEU A 183 -2.56 -16.96 5.63
CA LEU A 183 -2.67 -18.14 6.47
C LEU A 183 -2.45 -19.44 5.68
N LYS A 184 -2.82 -19.48 4.39
CA LYS A 184 -2.77 -20.70 3.55
C LYS A 184 -1.57 -20.74 2.59
N ALA A 185 -0.79 -19.68 2.47
CA ALA A 185 0.36 -19.62 1.58
C ALA A 185 1.38 -20.73 1.90
N PRO A 186 2.15 -21.24 0.92
CA PRO A 186 3.20 -22.26 1.16
C PRO A 186 4.23 -21.79 2.20
N GLN A 187 4.65 -20.54 2.12
CA GLN A 187 5.54 -19.87 3.07
C GLN A 187 4.84 -18.69 3.73
N THR A 188 5.30 -18.26 4.93
CA THR A 188 4.81 -17.04 5.56
C THR A 188 5.08 -15.85 4.63
N PRO A 189 4.05 -15.12 4.15
CA PRO A 189 4.27 -13.95 3.30
C PRO A 189 5.10 -12.89 3.99
N ARG A 190 5.84 -12.09 3.20
CA ARG A 190 6.57 -10.94 3.72
C ARG A 190 5.61 -9.79 4.07
N ILE A 191 5.97 -9.01 5.08
CA ILE A 191 5.15 -7.87 5.52
C ILE A 191 4.85 -6.92 4.35
N ALA A 192 5.86 -6.58 3.54
CA ALA A 192 5.67 -5.68 2.40
C ALA A 192 4.65 -6.22 1.37
N GLU A 193 4.63 -7.54 1.13
CA GLU A 193 3.67 -8.18 0.22
C GLU A 193 2.23 -8.02 0.71
N LEU A 194 2.00 -8.26 2.01
CA LEU A 194 0.68 -8.12 2.62
C LEU A 194 0.22 -6.65 2.61
N VAL A 195 1.12 -5.71 2.89
CA VAL A 195 0.82 -4.26 2.85
C VAL A 195 0.44 -3.81 1.45
N VAL A 196 1.17 -4.26 0.40
CA VAL A 196 0.83 -3.98 -1.01
C VAL A 196 -0.60 -4.41 -1.32
N LEU A 197 -0.98 -5.62 -0.91
CA LEU A 197 -2.32 -6.13 -1.19
C LEU A 197 -3.40 -5.34 -0.44
N ILE A 198 -3.20 -5.05 0.85
CA ILE A 198 -4.18 -4.30 1.66
C ILE A 198 -4.35 -2.88 1.12
N VAL A 199 -3.23 -2.16 0.87
CA VAL A 199 -3.28 -0.79 0.31
C VAL A 199 -3.86 -0.81 -1.10
N GLY A 200 -3.49 -1.79 -1.93
CA GLY A 200 -4.02 -1.95 -3.28
C GLY A 200 -5.54 -2.15 -3.29
N PHE A 201 -6.08 -3.02 -2.43
CA PHE A 201 -7.53 -3.18 -2.29
C PHE A 201 -8.21 -1.90 -1.81
N PHE A 202 -7.60 -1.19 -0.85
CA PHE A 202 -8.12 0.10 -0.43
C PHE A 202 -8.19 1.08 -1.59
N LEU A 203 -7.12 1.26 -2.37
CA LEU A 203 -7.08 2.20 -3.48
C LEU A 203 -8.14 1.86 -4.55
N ILE A 204 -8.22 0.60 -4.97
CA ILE A 204 -9.14 0.18 -6.05
C ILE A 204 -10.61 0.29 -5.65
N PHE A 205 -10.96 -0.07 -4.42
CA PHE A 205 -12.37 -0.14 -4.00
C PHE A 205 -12.87 1.10 -3.27
N ASN A 206 -11.98 1.99 -2.82
CA ASN A 206 -12.42 3.18 -2.13
C ASN A 206 -13.10 4.18 -3.07
N LYS A 207 -14.18 4.83 -2.60
CA LYS A 207 -14.85 5.93 -3.32
C LYS A 207 -14.01 7.20 -3.42
N VAL A 208 -12.92 7.28 -2.65
CA VAL A 208 -11.99 8.42 -2.60
C VAL A 208 -10.60 7.92 -2.93
N TRP A 209 -10.10 8.31 -4.09
CA TRP A 209 -8.71 8.10 -4.48
C TRP A 209 -8.13 9.40 -5.00
N SER A 210 -7.78 10.29 -4.09
CA SER A 210 -6.99 11.47 -4.45
C SER A 210 -5.64 11.05 -5.00
N PRO A 211 -5.13 11.63 -6.11
CA PRO A 211 -3.94 11.14 -6.80
C PRO A 211 -2.71 10.92 -5.92
N GLN A 212 -2.52 11.74 -4.88
CA GLN A 212 -1.43 11.59 -3.92
C GLN A 212 -1.50 10.32 -3.05
N TYR A 213 -2.65 9.63 -2.97
CA TYR A 213 -2.76 8.36 -2.22
C TYR A 213 -1.90 7.27 -2.83
N SER A 214 -1.56 7.37 -4.11
CA SER A 214 -0.62 6.47 -4.77
C SER A 214 0.77 6.46 -4.12
N LEU A 215 1.17 7.54 -3.41
CA LEU A 215 2.40 7.56 -2.60
C LEU A 215 2.43 6.49 -1.51
N TRP A 216 1.25 6.11 -0.95
CA TRP A 216 1.16 5.07 0.08
C TRP A 216 1.54 3.68 -0.45
N PHE A 217 1.41 3.48 -1.75
CA PHE A 217 1.71 2.23 -2.42
C PHE A 217 3.18 2.11 -2.86
N VAL A 218 3.90 3.24 -3.05
CA VAL A 218 5.27 3.28 -3.58
C VAL A 218 6.22 2.42 -2.74
N ILE A 219 6.35 2.72 -1.44
CA ILE A 219 7.33 2.05 -0.59
C ILE A 219 7.01 0.57 -0.39
N PRO A 220 5.76 0.19 -0.04
CA PRO A 220 5.41 -1.22 0.01
C PRO A 220 5.68 -1.97 -1.30
N ALA A 221 5.35 -1.39 -2.47
CA ALA A 221 5.56 -2.01 -3.77
C ALA A 221 7.06 -2.22 -4.06
N VAL A 222 7.91 -1.25 -3.77
CA VAL A 222 9.36 -1.36 -3.94
C VAL A 222 9.94 -2.45 -3.03
N LEU A 223 9.52 -2.51 -1.77
CA LEU A 223 9.97 -3.52 -0.81
C LEU A 223 9.39 -4.92 -1.08
N ALA A 224 8.20 -5.02 -1.69
CA ALA A 224 7.56 -6.28 -2.01
C ALA A 224 8.02 -6.87 -3.35
N LEU A 225 8.04 -6.07 -4.40
CA LEU A 225 8.25 -6.50 -5.78
C LEU A 225 9.20 -5.55 -6.51
N PRO A 226 10.52 -5.58 -6.25
CA PRO A 226 11.49 -4.66 -6.84
C PRO A 226 11.74 -4.93 -8.33
N HIS A 227 10.73 -4.66 -9.13
CA HIS A 227 10.70 -4.80 -10.58
C HIS A 227 10.82 -3.41 -11.23
N TRP A 228 12.05 -2.93 -11.43
CA TRP A 228 12.36 -1.55 -11.83
C TRP A 228 11.51 -1.06 -13.01
N ARG A 229 11.49 -1.80 -14.11
CA ARG A 229 10.73 -1.40 -15.32
C ARG A 229 9.24 -1.25 -15.02
N LEU A 230 8.64 -2.23 -14.35
CA LEU A 230 7.22 -2.21 -14.02
C LEU A 230 6.89 -1.04 -13.09
N LEU A 231 7.66 -0.87 -12.02
CA LEU A 231 7.39 0.15 -11.01
C LEU A 231 7.60 1.56 -11.58
N LEU A 232 8.67 1.81 -12.34
CA LEU A 232 8.89 3.11 -13.00
C LEU A 232 7.78 3.43 -14.01
N THR A 233 7.37 2.44 -14.83
CA THR A 233 6.28 2.65 -15.79
C THR A 233 4.97 2.96 -15.07
N TRP A 234 4.64 2.18 -14.02
CA TRP A 234 3.47 2.47 -13.18
C TRP A 234 3.53 3.88 -12.60
N MET A 235 4.63 4.24 -11.91
CA MET A 235 4.77 5.55 -11.27
C MET A 235 4.68 6.70 -12.28
N THR A 236 5.19 6.50 -13.51
CA THR A 236 5.12 7.49 -14.60
C THR A 236 3.69 7.65 -15.12
N VAL A 237 2.97 6.54 -15.31
CA VAL A 237 1.56 6.58 -15.73
C VAL A 237 0.68 7.20 -14.63
N ASP A 238 0.88 6.80 -13.40
CA ASP A 238 0.08 7.27 -12.27
C ASP A 238 0.30 8.77 -11.97
N MET A 239 1.54 9.27 -12.08
CA MET A 239 1.79 10.70 -11.91
C MET A 239 1.04 11.56 -12.94
N MET A 240 0.69 11.01 -14.13
CA MET A 240 -0.06 11.74 -15.14
C MET A 240 -1.52 11.96 -14.75
N VAL A 241 -2.06 11.21 -13.80
CA VAL A 241 -3.46 11.36 -13.35
C VAL A 241 -3.70 12.78 -12.83
N TRP A 242 -2.79 13.35 -12.05
CA TRP A 242 -2.94 14.69 -11.50
C TRP A 242 -3.01 15.80 -12.56
N PRO A 243 -2.01 15.98 -13.46
CA PRO A 243 -2.08 17.03 -14.47
C PRO A 243 -3.23 16.85 -15.43
N VAL A 244 -3.56 15.60 -15.81
CA VAL A 244 -4.70 15.31 -16.70
C VAL A 244 -6.02 15.62 -16.01
N LEU A 245 -6.17 15.32 -14.71
CA LEU A 245 -7.35 15.70 -13.92
C LEU A 245 -7.50 17.23 -13.89
N MET A 246 -6.42 17.95 -13.56
CA MET A 246 -6.46 19.43 -13.50
C MET A 246 -6.83 20.02 -14.87
N TRP A 247 -6.27 19.47 -15.93
CA TRP A 247 -6.58 19.90 -17.30
C TRP A 247 -8.06 19.60 -17.66
N HIS A 248 -8.56 18.42 -17.30
CA HIS A 248 -9.97 18.08 -17.49
C HIS A 248 -10.93 19.03 -16.75
N MET A 249 -10.58 19.40 -15.53
CA MET A 249 -11.37 20.33 -14.70
C MET A 249 -11.45 21.76 -15.24
N MET A 250 -10.58 22.16 -16.17
CA MET A 250 -10.68 23.44 -16.84
C MET A 250 -11.94 23.59 -17.72
N GLY A 251 -12.54 22.47 -18.10
CA GLY A 251 -13.73 22.45 -18.95
C GLY A 251 -13.43 22.71 -20.44
N ALA A 252 -14.38 22.36 -21.30
CA ALA A 252 -14.21 22.45 -22.74
C ALA A 252 -13.98 23.89 -23.22
N ASP A 253 -14.59 24.87 -22.59
CA ASP A 253 -14.47 26.30 -22.92
C ASP A 253 -13.06 26.84 -22.68
N ASN A 254 -12.27 26.20 -21.81
CA ASN A 254 -10.90 26.55 -21.49
C ASN A 254 -9.90 25.51 -22.03
N MET A 255 -10.23 24.84 -23.12
CA MET A 255 -9.38 23.83 -23.77
C MET A 255 -9.04 22.64 -22.87
N GLY A 256 -9.92 22.32 -21.89
CA GLY A 256 -9.78 21.15 -21.03
C GLY A 256 -9.90 19.84 -21.83
N VAL A 257 -9.15 18.82 -21.43
CA VAL A 257 -9.23 17.51 -22.11
C VAL A 257 -10.57 16.82 -21.86
N PRO A 258 -11.07 16.07 -22.84
CA PRO A 258 -12.33 15.37 -22.71
C PRO A 258 -12.24 14.23 -21.68
N GLY A 259 -13.39 13.86 -21.07
CA GLY A 259 -13.45 12.85 -20.01
C GLY A 259 -12.92 11.47 -20.41
N TRP A 260 -13.01 11.08 -21.70
CA TRP A 260 -12.43 9.81 -22.15
C TRP A 260 -10.90 9.75 -21.98
N PHE A 261 -10.19 10.89 -22.16
CA PHE A 261 -8.74 10.93 -21.98
C PHE A 261 -8.36 10.73 -20.50
N LEU A 262 -9.09 11.37 -19.59
CA LEU A 262 -8.94 11.12 -18.15
C LEU A 262 -9.23 9.65 -17.80
N ASN A 263 -10.27 9.04 -18.39
CA ASN A 263 -10.58 7.63 -18.16
C ASN A 263 -9.44 6.70 -18.57
N VAL A 264 -8.79 6.95 -19.73
CA VAL A 264 -7.66 6.14 -20.20
C VAL A 264 -6.52 6.13 -19.18
N VAL A 265 -6.16 7.30 -18.64
CA VAL A 265 -5.06 7.40 -17.66
C VAL A 265 -5.43 6.71 -16.34
N ILE A 266 -6.68 6.86 -15.87
CA ILE A 266 -7.15 6.18 -14.65
C ILE A 266 -7.16 4.66 -14.84
N ILE A 267 -7.72 4.15 -15.94
CA ILE A 267 -7.77 2.71 -16.22
C ILE A 267 -6.35 2.13 -16.34
N ALA A 268 -5.43 2.86 -16.97
CA ALA A 268 -4.03 2.43 -17.07
C ALA A 268 -3.37 2.34 -15.68
N ARG A 269 -3.56 3.36 -14.82
CA ARG A 269 -3.08 3.33 -13.43
C ARG A 269 -3.64 2.12 -12.67
N ASP A 270 -4.94 1.92 -12.71
CA ASP A 270 -5.63 0.83 -12.00
C ASP A 270 -5.14 -0.54 -12.49
N ALA A 271 -4.95 -0.69 -13.81
CA ALA A 271 -4.41 -1.91 -14.40
C ALA A 271 -2.98 -2.21 -13.90
N PHE A 272 -2.12 -1.20 -13.73
CA PHE A 272 -0.79 -1.38 -13.14
C PHE A 272 -0.85 -1.80 -11.68
N ILE A 273 -1.71 -1.18 -10.87
CA ILE A 273 -1.90 -1.56 -9.45
C ILE A 273 -2.36 -3.03 -9.37
N ILE A 274 -3.36 -3.41 -10.16
CA ILE A 274 -3.88 -4.79 -10.22
C ILE A 274 -2.76 -5.75 -10.68
N ALA A 275 -1.99 -5.39 -11.71
CA ALA A 275 -0.88 -6.21 -12.18
C ALA A 275 0.19 -6.44 -11.10
N ILE A 276 0.57 -5.38 -10.35
CA ILE A 276 1.49 -5.49 -9.22
C ILE A 276 0.91 -6.42 -8.14
N MET A 277 -0.37 -6.26 -7.77
CA MET A 277 -1.03 -7.11 -6.80
C MET A 277 -1.04 -8.59 -7.25
N VAL A 278 -1.38 -8.86 -8.51
CA VAL A 278 -1.37 -10.23 -9.07
C VAL A 278 0.03 -10.84 -9.01
N LEU A 279 1.07 -10.08 -9.37
CA LEU A 279 2.45 -10.56 -9.32
C LEU A 279 2.90 -10.84 -7.87
N VAL A 280 2.47 -10.02 -6.91
CA VAL A 280 2.72 -10.26 -5.49
C VAL A 280 1.98 -11.52 -5.01
N VAL A 281 0.72 -11.73 -5.41
CA VAL A 281 0.00 -12.98 -5.10
C VAL A 281 0.72 -14.20 -5.67
N GLN A 282 1.18 -14.14 -6.93
CA GLN A 282 1.97 -15.21 -7.54
C GLN A 282 3.25 -15.50 -6.77
N GLN A 283 3.93 -14.46 -6.28
CA GLN A 283 5.13 -14.58 -5.45
C GLN A 283 4.82 -15.26 -4.10
N ILE A 284 3.75 -14.83 -3.41
CA ILE A 284 3.28 -15.45 -2.16
C ILE A 284 2.93 -16.92 -2.34
N LEU A 285 2.33 -17.28 -3.48
CA LEU A 285 1.97 -18.67 -3.82
C LEU A 285 3.15 -19.54 -4.32
N GLY A 286 4.36 -18.99 -4.36
CA GLY A 286 5.56 -19.68 -4.86
C GLY A 286 5.57 -19.91 -6.38
N ARG A 287 4.65 -19.30 -7.13
CA ARG A 287 4.58 -19.40 -8.61
C ARG A 287 5.56 -18.45 -9.29
N ARG A 288 6.17 -17.55 -8.55
CA ARG A 288 7.13 -16.54 -9.00
C ARG A 288 8.26 -16.45 -7.99
N ARG A 289 9.49 -16.27 -8.49
CA ARG A 289 10.69 -16.08 -7.69
C ARG A 289 10.63 -14.80 -6.86
N ASP A 290 10.93 -14.90 -5.56
CA ASP A 290 11.01 -13.77 -4.65
C ASP A 290 12.45 -13.27 -4.55
N LYS A 291 12.77 -12.26 -5.36
CA LYS A 291 14.10 -11.64 -5.41
C LYS A 291 14.56 -11.04 -4.08
N VAL A 292 13.63 -10.66 -3.21
CA VAL A 292 13.97 -10.09 -1.89
C VAL A 292 14.39 -11.19 -0.94
N ARG A 293 13.65 -12.30 -0.88
CA ARG A 293 14.06 -13.48 -0.10
C ARG A 293 15.39 -14.04 -0.56
N ASP A 294 15.58 -14.16 -1.88
CA ASP A 294 16.83 -14.66 -2.44
C ASP A 294 18.03 -13.81 -2.00
N ALA A 295 17.86 -12.49 -1.98
CA ALA A 295 18.90 -11.57 -1.55
C ALA A 295 19.16 -11.60 -0.02
N HIS A 296 18.25 -12.18 0.76
CA HIS A 296 18.31 -12.23 2.23
C HIS A 296 18.29 -13.67 2.78
N ASN A 297 18.79 -14.65 2.01
CA ASN A 297 18.86 -16.06 2.41
C ASN A 297 17.53 -16.65 2.93
N GLY A 298 16.42 -16.28 2.28
CA GLY A 298 15.07 -16.75 2.63
C GLY A 298 14.32 -15.89 3.65
N HIS A 299 15.00 -14.95 4.32
CA HIS A 299 14.41 -14.11 5.36
C HIS A 299 13.55 -12.96 4.79
N ASP A 300 12.59 -12.50 5.58
CA ASP A 300 11.92 -11.22 5.39
C ASP A 300 12.73 -10.11 6.07
N PRO A 301 13.30 -9.14 5.33
CA PRO A 301 14.09 -8.07 5.92
C PRO A 301 13.28 -7.11 6.81
N LEU A 302 11.96 -7.19 6.80
CA LEU A 302 11.08 -6.41 7.69
C LEU A 302 10.76 -7.14 9.01
N LEU A 303 11.12 -8.42 9.13
CA LEU A 303 10.86 -9.24 10.32
C LEU A 303 12.14 -9.76 10.98
N SER A 304 13.28 -9.72 10.27
CA SER A 304 14.56 -10.29 10.71
C SER A 304 15.65 -9.23 10.74
N LEU A 305 16.59 -9.39 11.68
CA LEU A 305 17.74 -8.51 11.81
C LEU A 305 18.80 -8.79 10.73
N PRO A 306 19.62 -7.81 10.34
CA PRO A 306 20.70 -8.01 9.36
C PRO A 306 21.68 -9.12 9.72
N SER A 307 21.91 -9.41 11.01
CA SER A 307 22.75 -10.52 11.47
C SER A 307 22.17 -11.90 11.13
N GLU A 308 20.84 -12.02 11.08
CA GLU A 308 20.13 -13.27 10.77
C GLU A 308 20.23 -13.63 9.28
N TRP A 309 20.45 -12.66 8.38
CA TRP A 309 20.54 -12.90 6.93
C TRP A 309 21.84 -13.57 6.50
N LYS A 310 22.81 -13.72 7.39
CA LYS A 310 24.08 -14.38 7.11
C LYS A 310 23.93 -15.90 6.99
N GLU A 311 22.91 -16.46 7.65
CA GLU A 311 22.63 -17.88 7.66
C GLU A 311 21.34 -18.16 6.87
N PRO A 312 21.32 -19.17 5.98
CA PRO A 312 20.09 -19.56 5.30
C PRO A 312 19.09 -20.10 6.33
N LEU A 313 17.79 -19.84 6.06
CA LEU A 313 16.73 -20.49 6.85
C LEU A 313 16.88 -22.00 6.77
N PRO A 314 16.62 -22.74 7.88
CA PRO A 314 16.57 -24.22 7.85
C PRO A 314 15.61 -24.70 6.75
N ILE A 315 16.02 -25.76 6.04
CA ILE A 315 15.32 -26.31 4.87
C ILE A 315 14.09 -27.15 5.31
N ASP A 316 13.24 -26.62 6.16
CA ASP A 316 11.90 -27.19 6.43
C ASP A 316 10.79 -26.53 5.60
N ALA A 317 11.16 -25.67 4.65
CA ALA A 317 10.25 -25.12 3.67
C ALA A 317 10.30 -25.96 2.38
N PRO A 318 9.15 -26.37 1.79
CA PRO A 318 9.14 -27.08 0.53
C PRO A 318 9.90 -26.27 -0.52
N SER A 319 10.90 -26.90 -1.14
CA SER A 319 11.73 -26.32 -2.20
C SER A 319 10.85 -25.75 -3.31
N ALA A 320 11.18 -24.52 -3.76
CA ALA A 320 10.60 -23.96 -4.97
C ALA A 320 10.74 -24.98 -6.12
N PRO A 321 9.75 -25.07 -7.03
CA PRO A 321 9.86 -25.95 -8.19
C PRO A 321 11.15 -25.65 -8.94
N THR A 322 12.02 -26.64 -9.07
CA THR A 322 13.16 -26.59 -9.99
C THR A 322 12.61 -26.36 -11.38
N GLU A 323 13.07 -25.33 -12.08
CA GLU A 323 12.83 -25.20 -13.49
C GLU A 323 13.25 -26.51 -14.20
N PRO A 324 12.45 -27.03 -15.14
CA PRO A 324 12.89 -28.16 -15.93
C PRO A 324 14.19 -27.76 -16.64
N ALA A 325 15.24 -28.55 -16.40
CA ALA A 325 16.48 -28.44 -17.15
C ALA A 325 16.12 -28.60 -18.63
N PHE A 326 16.38 -27.57 -19.43
CA PHE A 326 16.39 -27.73 -20.87
C PHE A 326 17.58 -28.60 -21.21
N ASP A 327 17.30 -29.89 -21.48
CA ASP A 327 18.27 -30.79 -22.07
C ASP A 327 18.71 -30.22 -23.42
N THR A 328 19.89 -29.63 -23.43
CA THR A 328 20.60 -29.37 -24.68
C THR A 328 21.25 -30.68 -25.10
N GLU A 329 20.52 -31.51 -25.85
CA GLU A 329 21.17 -32.54 -26.66
C GLU A 329 22.02 -31.88 -27.73
N PRO A 330 23.31 -32.25 -27.86
CA PRO A 330 24.12 -31.79 -28.96
C PRO A 330 23.70 -32.53 -30.22
N ALA A 331 23.32 -31.75 -31.23
CA ALA A 331 23.09 -32.27 -32.57
C ALA A 331 24.32 -33.06 -33.04
N LYS A 332 24.13 -34.39 -33.24
CA LYS A 332 25.08 -35.21 -33.98
C LYS A 332 24.89 -34.95 -35.46
N VAL A 333 25.99 -34.54 -36.11
CA VAL A 333 26.19 -34.46 -37.56
C VAL A 333 26.04 -35.81 -38.20
#